data_883d4b305c1e1c469b812b82032d323a
#
_entry.id   883d4b305c1e1c469b812b82032d323a
#
_cell.length_a   1.000
_cell.length_b   1.000
_cell.length_c   1.000
_cell.angle_alpha   90.00
_cell.angle_beta   90.00
_cell.angle_gamma   90.00
#
_symmetry.space_group_name_H-M   'P 1'
#
loop_
_entity.id
_entity.type
_entity.pdbx_description
1 polymer ?
#
loop_
_entity_poly.entity_id
_entity_poly.type
_entity_poly.pdbx_seq_one_letter_code
_entity_poly.pdbx_strand_id
1 'polypeptide(L)'
;YLSYVDWRTMAQLFCLMAVMAGLRELGVFSRLETRWLCRVRSARQLECVLVFLCFFTSMAITNDVALLTFVPFSLEVLTLAGREERAVPVVVFQTVAANLGSMATPIGNPQNLYLYAQSGRGLGDFLALMLPYTLLSGLMLLLCLLPGRSAPLAGLAPGGAEPSLRRRRTGMYLLLFLASVSSCLLYTSPSPRDKRQ
;
A
#
# COMPACT_ATOMS: atom_id res chain seq x y z
N TYR A 1 -29.71 15.32 -3.94
CA TYR A 1 -28.32 15.15 -3.49
C TYR A 1 -27.95 13.66 -3.29
N LEU A 2 -28.86 12.81 -2.78
CA LEU A 2 -28.59 11.37 -2.55
C LEU A 2 -28.38 10.59 -3.86
N SER A 3 -28.88 11.04 -4.99
CA SER A 3 -28.69 10.42 -6.31
C SER A 3 -27.29 10.62 -6.90
N TYR A 4 -26.50 11.54 -6.35
CA TYR A 4 -25.10 11.76 -6.78
C TYR A 4 -24.10 10.86 -6.04
N VAL A 5 -24.54 10.15 -5.00
CA VAL A 5 -23.67 9.25 -4.24
C VAL A 5 -23.67 7.88 -4.91
N ASP A 6 -22.50 7.45 -5.38
CA ASP A 6 -22.31 6.09 -5.87
C ASP A 6 -22.20 5.10 -4.69
N TRP A 7 -23.38 4.65 -4.24
CA TRP A 7 -23.50 3.71 -3.13
C TRP A 7 -22.76 2.39 -3.36
N ARG A 8 -22.57 1.99 -4.61
CA ARG A 8 -21.86 0.76 -4.97
C ARG A 8 -20.38 0.91 -4.69
N THR A 9 -19.76 1.96 -5.20
CA THR A 9 -18.34 2.27 -4.92
C THR A 9 -18.10 2.44 -3.42
N MET A 10 -19.01 3.11 -2.70
CA MET A 10 -18.91 3.26 -1.25
C MET A 10 -18.96 1.92 -0.51
N ALA A 11 -19.88 1.02 -0.90
CA ALA A 11 -19.97 -0.31 -0.31
C ALA A 11 -18.73 -1.17 -0.61
N GLN A 12 -18.20 -1.12 -1.83
CA GLN A 12 -16.98 -1.83 -2.22
C GLN A 12 -15.77 -1.34 -1.40
N LEU A 13 -15.61 -0.03 -1.25
CA LEU A 13 -14.55 0.56 -0.43
C LEU A 13 -14.68 0.13 1.03
N PHE A 14 -15.88 0.16 1.59
CA PHE A 14 -16.12 -0.28 2.96
C PHE A 14 -15.75 -1.75 3.16
N CYS A 15 -16.19 -2.64 2.26
CA CYS A 15 -15.83 -4.05 2.31
C CYS A 15 -14.31 -4.26 2.23
N LEU A 16 -13.64 -3.57 1.31
CA LEU A 16 -12.19 -3.64 1.16
C LEU A 16 -11.47 -3.20 2.44
N MET A 17 -11.87 -2.06 3.01
CA MET A 17 -11.30 -1.54 4.25
C MET A 17 -11.52 -2.50 5.44
N ALA A 18 -12.70 -3.10 5.57
CA ALA A 18 -13.00 -4.06 6.63
C ALA A 18 -12.14 -5.33 6.53
N VAL A 19 -11.95 -5.86 5.32
CA VAL A 19 -11.09 -7.02 5.07
C VAL A 19 -9.63 -6.69 5.37
N MET A 20 -9.17 -5.49 4.98
CA MET A 20 -7.80 -5.03 5.24
C MET A 20 -7.53 -4.83 6.74
N ALA A 21 -8.49 -4.29 7.49
CA ALA A 21 -8.38 -4.19 8.95
C ALA A 21 -8.18 -5.57 9.58
N GLY A 22 -8.94 -6.58 9.14
CA GLY A 22 -8.77 -7.97 9.61
C GLY A 22 -7.40 -8.58 9.26
N LEU A 23 -6.87 -8.32 8.06
CA LEU A 23 -5.51 -8.78 7.67
C LEU A 23 -4.42 -8.11 8.51
N ARG A 24 -4.60 -6.83 8.86
CA ARG A 24 -3.71 -6.08 9.75
C ARG A 24 -3.70 -6.71 11.15
N GLU A 25 -4.86 -6.97 11.76
CA GLU A 25 -4.96 -7.61 13.08
C GLU A 25 -4.31 -9.01 13.13
N LEU A 26 -4.34 -9.74 12.01
CA LEU A 26 -3.70 -11.04 11.89
C LEU A 26 -2.17 -10.97 11.74
N GLY A 27 -1.57 -9.78 11.71
CA GLY A 27 -0.12 -9.60 11.64
C GLY A 27 0.50 -10.00 10.30
N VAL A 28 -0.28 -10.00 9.22
CA VAL A 28 0.23 -10.34 7.87
C VAL A 28 1.32 -9.34 7.45
N PHE A 29 1.12 -8.07 7.76
CA PHE A 29 2.08 -7.00 7.42
C PHE A 29 3.34 -7.05 8.28
N SER A 30 3.24 -7.38 9.56
CA SER A 30 4.41 -7.48 10.48
C SER A 30 5.44 -8.52 10.01
N ARG A 31 5.01 -9.58 9.34
CA ARG A 31 5.95 -10.55 8.72
C ARG A 31 6.68 -9.97 7.51
N LEU A 32 5.98 -9.19 6.71
CA LEU A 32 6.61 -8.53 5.56
C LEU A 32 7.70 -7.57 6.05
N GLU A 33 7.39 -6.78 7.07
CA GLU A 33 8.28 -5.85 7.75
C GLU A 33 9.56 -6.54 8.25
N THR A 34 9.41 -7.59 9.06
CA THR A 34 10.55 -8.34 9.62
C THR A 34 11.47 -8.89 8.51
N ARG A 35 10.88 -9.45 7.46
CA ARG A 35 11.64 -10.04 6.35
C ARG A 35 12.49 -9.02 5.57
N TRP A 36 11.99 -7.78 5.45
CA TRP A 36 12.72 -6.71 4.75
C TRP A 36 13.80 -6.10 5.64
N LEU A 37 13.51 -5.94 6.94
CA LEU A 37 14.46 -5.35 7.90
C LEU A 37 15.72 -6.21 8.12
N CYS A 38 15.61 -7.52 8.08
CA CYS A 38 16.77 -8.43 8.23
C CYS A 38 17.89 -8.19 7.19
N ARG A 39 17.62 -7.49 6.09
CA ARG A 39 18.58 -7.21 5.02
C ARG A 39 19.22 -5.82 5.11
N VAL A 40 18.78 -4.98 6.03
CA VAL A 40 19.23 -3.60 6.18
C VAL A 40 20.55 -3.53 6.94
N ARG A 41 21.55 -2.86 6.38
CA ARG A 41 22.88 -2.66 6.99
C ARG A 41 23.25 -1.19 7.20
N SER A 42 22.51 -0.26 6.62
CA SER A 42 22.79 1.18 6.73
C SER A 42 21.50 1.99 6.92
N ALA A 43 21.63 3.17 7.54
CA ALA A 43 20.52 4.07 7.78
C ALA A 43 19.79 4.47 6.49
N ARG A 44 20.52 4.68 5.40
CA ARG A 44 19.93 4.98 4.09
C ARG A 44 19.07 3.81 3.58
N GLN A 45 19.60 2.58 3.68
CA GLN A 45 18.84 1.38 3.28
C GLN A 45 17.58 1.23 4.13
N LEU A 46 17.65 1.54 5.43
CA LEU A 46 16.49 1.53 6.32
C LEU A 46 15.41 2.50 5.81
N GLU A 47 15.76 3.76 5.60
CA GLU A 47 14.82 4.76 5.10
C GLU A 47 14.21 4.35 3.75
N CYS A 48 15.03 3.90 2.81
CA CYS A 48 14.54 3.40 1.52
C CYS A 48 13.56 2.22 1.69
N VAL A 49 13.90 1.24 2.53
CA VAL A 49 13.02 0.09 2.78
C VAL A 49 11.70 0.53 3.39
N LEU A 50 11.71 1.40 4.41
CA LEU A 50 10.50 1.88 5.07
C LEU A 50 9.60 2.66 4.12
N VAL A 51 10.17 3.50 3.26
CA VAL A 51 9.42 4.31 2.29
C VAL A 51 8.88 3.43 1.15
N PHE A 52 9.71 2.57 0.56
CA PHE A 52 9.29 1.70 -0.54
C PHE A 52 8.33 0.58 -0.10
N LEU A 53 8.35 0.20 1.17
CA LEU A 53 7.35 -0.69 1.73
C LEU A 53 5.95 -0.07 1.63
N CYS A 54 5.80 1.22 1.98
CA CYS A 54 4.55 1.96 1.75
C CYS A 54 4.21 2.07 0.26
N PHE A 55 5.19 2.37 -0.60
CA PHE A 55 4.98 2.53 -2.03
C PHE A 55 4.40 1.26 -2.68
N PHE A 56 5.03 0.11 -2.45
CA PHE A 56 4.58 -1.14 -3.08
C PHE A 56 3.32 -1.71 -2.45
N THR A 57 3.16 -1.59 -1.13
CA THR A 57 1.95 -2.10 -0.49
C THR A 57 0.72 -1.27 -0.84
N SER A 58 0.85 0.04 -1.02
CA SER A 58 -0.26 0.90 -1.44
C SER A 58 -0.79 0.61 -2.86
N MET A 59 -0.04 -0.14 -3.68
CA MET A 59 -0.55 -0.65 -4.97
C MET A 59 -1.59 -1.75 -4.80
N ALA A 60 -1.47 -2.55 -3.74
CA ALA A 60 -2.34 -3.69 -3.48
C ALA A 60 -3.42 -3.40 -2.44
N ILE A 61 -3.18 -2.42 -1.58
CA ILE A 61 -4.08 -1.96 -0.53
C ILE A 61 -4.27 -0.46 -0.67
N THR A 62 -5.24 0.12 0.05
CA THR A 62 -5.43 1.57 -0.02
C THR A 62 -4.25 2.31 0.64
N ASN A 63 -3.92 3.50 0.11
CA ASN A 63 -2.87 4.37 0.65
C ASN A 63 -3.05 4.63 2.16
N ASP A 64 -4.28 4.83 2.62
CA ASP A 64 -4.59 5.11 4.03
C ASP A 64 -4.25 3.91 4.93
N VAL A 65 -4.63 2.69 4.50
CA VAL A 65 -4.31 1.46 5.23
C VAL A 65 -2.80 1.20 5.24
N ALA A 66 -2.09 1.48 4.14
CA ALA A 66 -0.64 1.40 4.09
C ALA A 66 -0.01 2.35 5.13
N LEU A 67 -0.42 3.61 5.18
CA LEU A 67 0.09 4.59 6.14
C LEU A 67 -0.23 4.21 7.59
N LEU A 68 -1.48 3.86 7.89
CA LEU A 68 -1.89 3.43 9.23
C LEU A 68 -1.13 2.21 9.74
N THR A 69 -0.61 1.39 8.84
CA THR A 69 0.16 0.19 9.19
C THR A 69 1.65 0.51 9.33
N PHE A 70 2.24 1.14 8.33
CA PHE A 70 3.70 1.26 8.24
C PHE A 70 4.27 2.50 8.92
N VAL A 71 3.51 3.57 9.13
CA VAL A 71 4.03 4.76 9.85
C VAL A 71 4.35 4.45 11.31
N PRO A 72 3.43 3.87 12.13
CA PRO A 72 3.76 3.51 13.51
C PRO A 72 4.94 2.54 13.59
N PHE A 73 4.98 1.55 12.70
CA PHE A 73 6.10 0.62 12.61
C PHE A 73 7.43 1.33 12.30
N SER A 74 7.43 2.27 11.36
CA SER A 74 8.64 3.02 11.01
C SER A 74 9.16 3.88 12.16
N LEU A 75 8.26 4.48 12.93
CA LEU A 75 8.63 5.24 14.13
C LEU A 75 9.30 4.33 15.17
N GLU A 76 8.73 3.15 15.44
CA GLU A 76 9.31 2.17 16.35
C GLU A 76 10.71 1.73 15.89
N VAL A 77 10.86 1.38 14.62
CA VAL A 77 12.14 0.94 14.05
C VAL A 77 13.19 2.04 14.09
N LEU A 78 12.81 3.29 13.80
CA LEU A 78 13.72 4.43 13.86
C LEU A 78 14.18 4.72 15.30
N THR A 79 13.30 4.59 16.27
CA THR A 79 13.65 4.69 17.72
C THR A 79 14.61 3.58 18.10
N LEU A 80 14.33 2.32 17.76
CA LEU A 80 15.23 1.19 18.02
C LEU A 80 16.61 1.34 17.33
N ALA A 81 16.63 2.01 16.17
CA ALA A 81 17.86 2.30 15.43
C ALA A 81 18.61 3.52 15.96
N GLY A 82 18.10 4.24 16.97
CA GLY A 82 18.67 5.51 17.46
C GLY A 82 18.66 6.61 16.40
N ARG A 83 17.61 6.66 15.57
CA ARG A 83 17.45 7.58 14.44
C ARG A 83 16.14 8.38 14.50
N GLU A 84 15.74 8.78 15.67
CA GLU A 84 14.48 9.51 15.91
C GLU A 84 14.43 10.84 15.14
N GLU A 85 15.58 11.47 14.89
CA GLU A 85 15.69 12.70 14.09
C GLU A 85 15.23 12.51 12.63
N ARG A 86 15.18 11.26 12.16
CA ARG A 86 14.72 10.91 10.80
C ARG A 86 13.23 10.59 10.73
N ALA A 87 12.52 10.57 11.86
CA ALA A 87 11.11 10.22 11.93
C ALA A 87 10.25 11.11 11.01
N VAL A 88 10.38 12.43 11.13
CA VAL A 88 9.58 13.37 10.32
C VAL A 88 9.88 13.24 8.82
N PRO A 89 11.14 13.28 8.35
CA PRO A 89 11.42 13.06 6.93
C PRO A 89 10.89 11.73 6.40
N VAL A 90 11.08 10.63 7.13
CA VAL A 90 10.62 9.30 6.71
C VAL A 90 9.10 9.25 6.59
N VAL A 91 8.35 9.78 7.55
CA VAL A 91 6.88 9.82 7.50
C VAL A 91 6.39 10.67 6.34
N VAL A 92 7.02 11.81 6.06
CA VAL A 92 6.70 12.64 4.89
C VAL A 92 6.91 11.84 3.59
N PHE A 93 8.08 11.19 3.45
CA PHE A 93 8.34 10.35 2.27
C PHE A 93 7.41 9.15 2.16
N GLN A 94 7.01 8.52 3.27
CA GLN A 94 6.02 7.44 3.27
C GLN A 94 4.65 7.92 2.80
N THR A 95 4.23 9.12 3.22
CA THR A 95 2.97 9.72 2.79
C THR A 95 2.98 9.98 1.28
N VAL A 96 4.06 10.55 0.77
CA VAL A 96 4.24 10.75 -0.68
C VAL A 96 4.28 9.40 -1.40
N ALA A 97 5.05 8.43 -0.90
CA ALA A 97 5.20 7.11 -1.48
C ALA A 97 3.88 6.34 -1.55
N ALA A 98 3.08 6.35 -0.48
CA ALA A 98 1.79 5.68 -0.46
C ALA A 98 0.82 6.27 -1.49
N ASN A 99 0.77 7.60 -1.64
CA ASN A 99 -0.06 8.25 -2.65
C ASN A 99 0.42 7.96 -4.07
N LEU A 100 1.73 8.04 -4.34
CA LEU A 100 2.29 7.76 -5.66
C LEU A 100 2.19 6.29 -6.05
N GLY A 101 2.41 5.36 -5.11
CA GLY A 101 2.26 3.93 -5.33
C GLY A 101 0.81 3.53 -5.61
N SER A 102 -0.12 4.08 -4.85
CA SER A 102 -1.55 3.77 -4.98
C SER A 102 -2.15 4.18 -6.33
N MET A 103 -1.48 5.06 -7.09
CA MET A 103 -1.91 5.42 -8.45
C MET A 103 -1.85 4.24 -9.43
N ALA A 104 -1.01 3.22 -9.17
CA ALA A 104 -0.80 2.11 -10.08
C ALA A 104 -2.06 1.29 -10.37
N THR A 105 -2.95 1.16 -9.39
CA THR A 105 -4.11 0.27 -9.48
C THR A 105 -5.43 0.99 -9.17
N PRO A 106 -6.55 0.50 -9.69
CA PRO A 106 -7.86 1.08 -9.37
C PRO A 106 -8.21 0.98 -7.88
N ILE A 107 -7.71 -0.05 -7.18
CA ILE A 107 -8.02 -0.30 -5.76
C ILE A 107 -7.11 0.47 -4.80
N GLY A 108 -6.01 1.05 -5.28
CA GLY A 108 -5.00 1.73 -4.46
C GLY A 108 -5.54 2.98 -3.76
N ASN A 109 -6.52 3.66 -4.34
CA ASN A 109 -7.22 4.77 -3.69
C ASN A 109 -8.65 4.95 -4.24
N PRO A 110 -9.56 5.59 -3.45
CA PRO A 110 -10.95 5.81 -3.87
C PRO A 110 -11.08 6.61 -5.18
N GLN A 111 -10.20 7.57 -5.40
CA GLN A 111 -10.21 8.41 -6.59
C GLN A 111 -9.94 7.59 -7.86
N ASN A 112 -8.96 6.69 -7.81
CA ASN A 112 -8.64 5.81 -8.92
C ASN A 112 -9.79 4.83 -9.23
N LEU A 113 -10.43 4.31 -8.18
CA LEU A 113 -11.57 3.41 -8.35
C LEU A 113 -12.72 4.13 -9.06
N TYR A 114 -13.02 5.37 -8.64
CA TYR A 114 -14.04 6.18 -9.27
C TYR A 114 -13.70 6.51 -10.74
N LEU A 115 -12.46 6.95 -11.00
CA LEU A 115 -12.00 7.25 -12.36
C LEU A 115 -12.02 6.00 -13.26
N TYR A 116 -11.61 4.85 -12.72
CA TYR A 116 -11.68 3.58 -13.44
C TYR A 116 -13.13 3.21 -13.81
N ALA A 117 -14.05 3.31 -12.86
CA ALA A 117 -15.48 3.06 -13.09
C ALA A 117 -16.08 3.98 -14.16
N GLN A 118 -15.72 5.29 -14.16
CA GLN A 118 -16.23 6.27 -15.13
C GLN A 118 -15.54 6.17 -16.49
N SER A 119 -14.31 5.69 -16.56
CA SER A 119 -13.54 5.66 -17.82
C SER A 119 -14.08 4.67 -18.85
N GLY A 120 -14.84 3.66 -18.44
CA GLY A 120 -15.29 2.57 -19.30
C GLY A 120 -14.16 1.73 -19.92
N ARG A 121 -12.92 1.87 -19.43
CA ARG A 121 -11.73 1.17 -19.95
C ARG A 121 -11.52 -0.17 -19.26
N GLY A 122 -10.87 -1.10 -19.95
CA GLY A 122 -10.43 -2.36 -19.35
C GLY A 122 -9.31 -2.15 -18.33
N LEU A 123 -9.15 -3.11 -17.40
CA LEU A 123 -8.08 -3.07 -16.39
C LEU A 123 -6.69 -2.95 -17.04
N GLY A 124 -6.46 -3.67 -18.15
CA GLY A 124 -5.19 -3.62 -18.87
C GLY A 124 -4.84 -2.21 -19.37
N ASP A 125 -5.83 -1.52 -19.94
CA ASP A 125 -5.66 -0.15 -20.46
C ASP A 125 -5.38 0.85 -19.33
N PHE A 126 -6.06 0.67 -18.17
CA PHE A 126 -5.83 1.50 -16.99
C PHE A 126 -4.41 1.30 -16.45
N LEU A 127 -3.98 0.05 -16.31
CA LEU A 127 -2.63 -0.27 -15.84
C LEU A 127 -1.57 0.24 -16.83
N ALA A 128 -1.75 0.04 -18.13
CA ALA A 128 -0.83 0.53 -19.16
C ALA A 128 -0.68 2.06 -19.12
N LEU A 129 -1.76 2.77 -18.80
CA LEU A 129 -1.74 4.22 -18.65
C LEU A 129 -1.03 4.68 -17.37
N MET A 130 -1.32 4.03 -16.22
CA MET A 130 -0.85 4.50 -14.91
C MET A 130 0.54 4.01 -14.53
N LEU A 131 0.95 2.82 -15.02
CA LEU A 131 2.22 2.20 -14.63
C LEU A 131 3.46 3.07 -14.98
N PRO A 132 3.55 3.70 -16.17
CA PRO A 132 4.70 4.55 -16.50
C PRO A 132 4.87 5.72 -15.52
N TYR A 133 3.78 6.37 -15.14
CA TYR A 133 3.80 7.48 -14.18
C TYR A 133 4.18 7.02 -12.77
N THR A 134 3.67 5.86 -12.36
CA THR A 134 4.01 5.27 -11.06
C THR A 134 5.48 4.87 -11.01
N LEU A 135 6.02 4.26 -12.07
CA LEU A 135 7.43 3.90 -12.13
C LEU A 135 8.34 5.14 -12.13
N LEU A 136 7.98 6.17 -12.89
CA LEU A 136 8.71 7.44 -12.89
C LEU A 136 8.69 8.09 -11.49
N SER A 137 7.54 8.09 -10.83
CA SER A 137 7.38 8.59 -9.46
C SER A 137 8.23 7.80 -8.46
N GLY A 138 8.27 6.47 -8.58
CA GLY A 138 9.12 5.61 -7.76
C GLY A 138 10.61 5.91 -7.98
N LEU A 139 11.03 6.14 -9.24
CA LEU A 139 12.40 6.52 -9.55
C LEU A 139 12.75 7.89 -8.93
N MET A 140 11.87 8.89 -9.07
CA MET A 140 12.06 10.21 -8.47
C MET A 140 12.16 10.12 -6.93
N LEU A 141 11.29 9.32 -6.32
CA LEU A 141 11.33 9.06 -4.88
C LEU A 141 12.67 8.44 -4.45
N LEU A 142 13.16 7.46 -5.21
CA LEU A 142 14.47 6.85 -4.98
C LEU A 142 15.59 7.88 -5.06
N LEU A 143 15.60 8.71 -6.11
CA LEU A 143 16.59 9.78 -6.28
C LEU A 143 16.58 10.80 -5.12
N CYS A 144 15.41 11.12 -4.57
CA CYS A 144 15.30 11.99 -3.40
C CYS A 144 15.84 11.35 -2.11
N LEU A 145 15.82 10.01 -1.99
CA LEU A 145 16.33 9.30 -0.81
C LEU A 145 17.85 9.02 -0.90
N LEU A 146 18.45 9.06 -2.09
CA LEU A 146 19.89 8.78 -2.28
C LEU A 146 20.85 9.79 -1.58
N PRO A 147 20.57 11.11 -1.50
CA PRO A 147 21.52 12.12 -0.98
C PRO A 147 21.74 12.09 0.54
N GLY A 148 21.27 11.07 1.28
CA GLY A 148 21.45 10.94 2.73
C GLY A 148 22.85 10.40 3.14
N ARG A 149 23.36 10.77 4.34
CA ARG A 149 24.55 10.15 4.93
C ARG A 149 24.28 8.69 5.28
N SER A 150 25.05 7.79 4.68
CA SER A 150 24.97 6.35 4.98
C SER A 150 25.79 6.06 6.24
N ALA A 151 25.17 6.16 7.42
CA ALA A 151 25.81 5.69 8.65
C ALA A 151 25.53 4.18 8.81
N PRO A 152 26.53 3.38 9.23
CA PRO A 152 26.28 1.97 9.55
C PRO A 152 25.30 1.86 10.72
N LEU A 153 24.35 0.94 10.63
CA LEU A 153 23.48 0.58 11.74
C LEU A 153 24.13 -0.61 12.46
N ALA A 154 24.28 -0.51 13.78
CA ALA A 154 24.52 -1.68 14.62
C ALA A 154 23.27 -2.57 14.48
N GLY A 155 23.47 -3.82 14.03
CA GLY A 155 22.42 -4.72 13.57
C GLY A 155 21.08 -4.60 14.31
N LEU A 156 20.06 -4.23 13.59
CA LEU A 156 18.67 -4.30 14.06
C LEU A 156 18.34 -5.79 14.23
N ALA A 157 18.46 -6.32 15.44
CA ALA A 157 17.84 -7.57 15.75
C ALA A 157 16.32 -7.37 15.67
N PRO A 158 15.58 -8.15 14.87
CA PRO A 158 14.13 -8.08 14.88
C PRO A 158 13.65 -8.47 16.26
N GLY A 159 13.33 -7.46 17.06
CA GLY A 159 12.91 -7.59 18.46
C GLY A 159 11.42 -7.93 18.59
N GLY A 160 10.95 -8.94 17.92
CA GLY A 160 9.58 -9.39 18.07
C GLY A 160 9.43 -10.87 17.74
N ALA A 161 8.81 -11.65 18.62
CA ALA A 161 8.36 -12.99 18.31
C ALA A 161 7.54 -12.94 17.01
N GLU A 162 7.88 -13.75 16.02
CA GLU A 162 7.08 -13.87 14.81
C GLU A 162 5.62 -14.10 15.21
N PRO A 163 4.68 -13.22 14.83
CA PRO A 163 3.28 -13.43 15.15
C PRO A 163 2.86 -14.77 14.57
N SER A 164 2.39 -15.67 15.42
CA SER A 164 1.88 -16.97 15.01
C SER A 164 0.63 -16.73 14.15
N LEU A 165 0.79 -16.70 12.83
CA LEU A 165 -0.33 -16.59 11.91
C LEU A 165 -1.28 -17.77 12.13
N ARG A 166 -2.50 -17.50 12.53
CA ARG A 166 -3.58 -18.49 12.48
C ARG A 166 -3.90 -18.77 11.00
N ARG A 167 -3.16 -19.68 10.38
CA ARG A 167 -3.20 -20.02 8.94
C ARG A 167 -4.61 -20.06 8.36
N ARG A 168 -5.56 -20.66 9.09
CA ARG A 168 -6.96 -20.78 8.63
C ARG A 168 -7.66 -19.41 8.54
N ARG A 169 -7.48 -18.54 9.54
CA ARG A 169 -8.08 -17.20 9.54
C ARG A 169 -7.44 -16.32 8.48
N THR A 170 -6.13 -16.35 8.36
CA THR A 170 -5.40 -15.61 7.31
C THR A 170 -5.85 -16.04 5.92
N GLY A 171 -6.00 -17.34 5.66
CA GLY A 171 -6.51 -17.85 4.39
C GLY A 171 -7.92 -17.35 4.08
N MET A 172 -8.80 -17.34 5.08
CA MET A 172 -10.16 -16.82 4.93
C MET A 172 -10.17 -15.32 4.57
N TYR A 173 -9.39 -14.49 5.27
CA TYR A 173 -9.30 -13.05 4.96
C TYR A 173 -8.64 -12.78 3.60
N LEU A 174 -7.66 -13.59 3.19
CA LEU A 174 -7.09 -13.50 1.84
C LEU A 174 -8.12 -13.86 0.76
N LEU A 175 -8.95 -14.88 0.98
CA LEU A 175 -10.05 -15.21 0.06
C LEU A 175 -11.10 -14.08 0.00
N LEU A 176 -11.46 -13.49 1.14
CA LEU A 176 -12.36 -12.34 1.18
C LEU A 176 -11.75 -11.12 0.48
N PHE A 177 -10.45 -10.90 0.62
CA PHE A 177 -9.73 -9.85 -0.09
C PHE A 177 -9.80 -10.08 -1.60
N LEU A 178 -9.45 -11.27 -2.08
CA LEU A 178 -9.51 -11.63 -3.49
C LEU A 178 -10.93 -11.51 -4.05
N ALA A 179 -11.94 -11.95 -3.28
CA ALA A 179 -13.35 -11.82 -3.68
C ALA A 179 -13.78 -10.34 -3.78
N SER A 180 -13.38 -9.48 -2.81
CA SER A 180 -13.68 -8.06 -2.84
C SER A 180 -13.00 -7.36 -4.01
N VAL A 181 -11.73 -7.67 -4.27
CA VAL A 181 -10.97 -7.12 -5.42
C VAL A 181 -11.57 -7.59 -6.74
N SER A 182 -11.88 -8.89 -6.86
CA SER A 182 -12.49 -9.45 -8.08
C SER A 182 -13.87 -8.83 -8.35
N SER A 183 -14.68 -8.67 -7.31
CA SER A 183 -15.97 -7.99 -7.41
C SER A 183 -15.81 -6.55 -7.86
N CYS A 184 -14.83 -5.83 -7.31
CA CYS A 184 -14.52 -4.46 -7.66
C CYS A 184 -14.10 -4.34 -9.14
N LEU A 185 -13.20 -5.22 -9.61
CA LEU A 185 -12.66 -5.18 -10.97
C LEU A 185 -13.66 -5.69 -12.02
N LEU A 186 -14.43 -6.73 -11.72
CA LEU A 186 -15.44 -7.29 -12.64
C LEU A 186 -16.66 -6.39 -12.78
N TYR A 187 -17.07 -5.75 -11.66
CA TYR A 187 -18.27 -4.92 -11.66
C TYR A 187 -18.07 -3.53 -12.22
N THR A 188 -16.82 -3.02 -12.20
CA THR A 188 -16.45 -1.75 -12.82
C THR A 188 -16.05 -1.92 -14.29
N SER A 189 -15.90 -3.15 -14.78
CA SER A 189 -15.71 -3.40 -16.22
C SER A 189 -16.99 -3.05 -16.98
N PRO A 190 -16.90 -2.20 -18.02
CA PRO A 190 -18.07 -1.81 -18.80
C PRO A 190 -18.74 -3.06 -19.40
N SER A 191 -20.01 -3.21 -19.11
CA SER A 191 -20.81 -4.26 -19.73
C SER A 191 -20.80 -4.06 -21.26
N PRO A 192 -20.73 -5.14 -22.07
CA PRO A 192 -20.87 -5.04 -23.52
C PRO A 192 -22.16 -4.35 -23.99
N ARG A 193 -23.14 -4.18 -23.10
CA ARG A 193 -24.41 -3.49 -23.37
C ARG A 193 -24.30 -1.97 -23.31
N ASP A 194 -23.37 -1.39 -22.55
CA ASP A 194 -23.17 0.06 -22.45
C ASP A 194 -22.43 0.67 -23.65
N LYS A 195 -21.86 -0.17 -24.54
CA LYS A 195 -21.22 0.28 -25.78
C LYS A 195 -22.17 0.54 -26.93
N ARG A 196 -23.50 0.47 -26.70
CA ARG A 196 -24.55 0.64 -27.74
C ARG A 196 -25.44 1.87 -27.52
N GLN A 197 -25.01 2.84 -26.73
CA GLN A 197 -25.68 4.16 -26.65
C GLN A 197 -24.75 5.26 -27.12
#